data_d47be5888cc1713697ed29eac20cd401
#
_entry.id   d47be5888cc1713697ed29eac20cd401
#
_cell.length_a   1.000
_cell.length_b   1.000
_cell.length_c   1.000
_cell.angle_alpha   90.00
_cell.angle_beta   90.00
_cell.angle_gamma   90.00
#
_symmetry.space_group_name_H-M   'P 1'
#
loop_
_entity.id
_entity.type
_entity.pdbx_description
1 polymer ?
#
loop_
_entity_poly.entity_id
_entity_poly.type
_entity_poly.pdbx_seq_one_letter_code
_entity_poly.pdbx_strand_id
1 'polypeptide(L)'
;MIRSVTFPLRRFRVEDDSMRPTLAPGDYVVVNRWAYRLRRPAAGDVVVVRDPEAPERFLVKRIFDVDRSRIEVVGDNEGRSRDSRTFGPIPLEEVIGKVWIRLRR
;
A
#
# COMPACT_ATOMS: atom_id res chain seq x y z
N MET A 1 -16.45 26.62 -15.95
CA MET A 1 -15.73 26.36 -14.66
C MET A 1 -14.86 25.13 -14.79
N ILE A 2 -13.61 25.26 -14.42
CA ILE A 2 -12.68 24.14 -14.48
C ILE A 2 -12.66 23.44 -13.13
N ARG A 3 -12.86 22.13 -13.17
CA ARG A 3 -12.74 21.33 -11.95
C ARG A 3 -11.33 20.80 -11.84
N SER A 4 -10.81 20.74 -10.63
CA SER A 4 -9.55 20.06 -10.44
C SER A 4 -9.77 18.56 -10.66
N VAL A 5 -8.85 17.96 -11.40
CA VAL A 5 -8.90 16.54 -11.71
C VAL A 5 -7.88 15.84 -10.81
N THR A 6 -8.34 14.84 -10.07
CA THR A 6 -7.45 14.01 -9.27
C THR A 6 -6.84 12.95 -10.17
N PHE A 7 -5.52 12.97 -10.27
CA PHE A 7 -4.83 11.94 -11.04
C PHE A 7 -4.98 10.58 -10.36
N PRO A 8 -5.20 9.52 -11.15
CA PRO A 8 -5.23 8.18 -10.58
C PRO A 8 -3.87 7.68 -10.12
N LEU A 9 -2.79 8.28 -10.61
CA LEU A 9 -1.43 7.85 -10.26
C LEU A 9 -0.83 8.78 -9.22
N ARG A 10 -0.17 8.21 -8.24
CA ARG A 10 0.54 8.94 -7.20
C ARG A 10 1.86 8.27 -6.89
N ARG A 11 2.89 9.06 -6.66
CA ARG A 11 4.22 8.57 -6.35
C ARG A 11 4.46 8.62 -4.84
N PHE A 12 5.04 7.53 -4.31
CA PHE A 12 5.47 7.47 -2.92
C PHE A 12 6.92 7.01 -2.86
N ARG A 13 7.65 7.50 -1.89
CA ARG A 13 9.01 7.07 -1.63
C ARG A 13 9.01 6.04 -0.52
N VAL A 14 9.72 4.94 -0.73
CA VAL A 14 9.88 3.90 0.29
C VAL A 14 10.92 4.38 1.31
N GLU A 15 10.56 4.34 2.58
CA GLU A 15 11.39 4.91 3.65
C GLU A 15 12.06 3.86 4.52
N ASP A 16 11.55 2.63 4.58
CA ASP A 16 12.06 1.61 5.49
C ASP A 16 12.36 0.28 4.80
N ASP A 17 12.78 -0.71 5.59
CA ASP A 17 13.19 -2.02 5.11
C ASP A 17 12.07 -3.05 5.04
N SER A 18 10.85 -2.69 5.40
CA SER A 18 9.77 -3.68 5.60
C SER A 18 9.43 -4.49 4.35
N MET A 19 9.73 -3.98 3.18
CA MET A 19 9.41 -4.63 1.90
C MET A 19 10.63 -5.20 1.18
N ARG A 20 11.80 -5.24 1.82
CA ARG A 20 12.94 -5.94 1.21
C ARG A 20 12.66 -7.43 1.09
N PRO A 21 13.13 -8.10 0.07
CA PRO A 21 13.98 -7.58 -1.03
C PRO A 21 13.20 -6.94 -2.18
N THR A 22 11.87 -6.92 -2.13
CA THR A 22 11.04 -6.42 -3.22
C THR A 22 11.23 -4.92 -3.45
N LEU A 23 11.20 -4.15 -2.38
CA LEU A 23 11.40 -2.70 -2.39
C LEU A 23 12.44 -2.34 -1.34
N ALA A 24 13.28 -1.38 -1.66
CA ALA A 24 14.33 -0.91 -0.76
C ALA A 24 14.12 0.56 -0.39
N PRO A 25 14.62 1.01 0.76
CA PRO A 25 14.57 2.43 1.10
C PRO A 25 15.17 3.28 -0.01
N GLY A 26 14.49 4.36 -0.37
CA GLY A 26 14.88 5.23 -1.45
C GLY A 26 14.25 4.91 -2.80
N ASP A 27 13.70 3.71 -2.96
CA ASP A 27 12.92 3.39 -4.15
C ASP A 27 11.65 4.24 -4.18
N TYR A 28 11.15 4.48 -5.38
CA TYR A 28 9.83 5.08 -5.54
C TYR A 28 8.86 4.05 -6.07
N VAL A 29 7.60 4.18 -5.70
CA VAL A 29 6.52 3.38 -6.27
C VAL A 29 5.49 4.32 -6.88
N VAL A 30 4.96 3.93 -8.03
CA VAL A 30 3.83 4.62 -8.64
C VAL A 30 2.60 3.79 -8.33
N VAL A 31 1.62 4.43 -7.70
CA VAL A 31 0.43 3.78 -7.18
C VAL A 31 -0.77 4.17 -8.03
N ASN A 32 -1.50 3.17 -8.51
CA ASN A 32 -2.77 3.39 -9.18
C ASN A 32 -3.89 3.47 -8.15
N ARG A 33 -4.42 4.66 -7.93
CA ARG A 33 -5.47 4.92 -6.95
C ARG A 33 -6.84 4.41 -7.38
N TRP A 34 -7.01 4.06 -8.66
CA TRP A 34 -8.27 3.57 -9.21
C TRP A 34 -8.25 2.07 -9.48
N ALA A 35 -7.19 1.37 -9.09
CA ALA A 35 -7.03 -0.05 -9.38
C ALA A 35 -8.21 -0.89 -8.91
N TYR A 36 -8.79 -0.53 -7.78
CA TYR A 36 -9.85 -1.31 -7.15
C TYR A 36 -11.26 -0.79 -7.41
N ARG A 37 -11.42 0.08 -8.40
CA ARG A 37 -12.75 0.52 -8.82
C ARG A 37 -13.48 -0.56 -9.61
N LEU A 38 -12.72 -1.34 -10.40
CA LEU A 38 -13.29 -2.34 -11.29
C LEU A 38 -13.02 -3.78 -10.87
N ARG A 39 -12.11 -3.98 -9.95
CA ARG A 39 -11.81 -5.31 -9.42
C ARG A 39 -11.47 -5.22 -7.96
N ARG A 40 -11.58 -6.33 -7.27
CA ARG A 40 -11.31 -6.38 -5.84
C ARG A 40 -9.81 -6.48 -5.57
N PRO A 41 -9.34 -5.97 -4.44
CA PRO A 41 -8.00 -6.28 -3.96
C PRO A 41 -7.84 -7.79 -3.81
N ALA A 42 -6.64 -8.28 -4.06
CA ALA A 42 -6.34 -9.70 -4.00
C ALA A 42 -5.06 -9.96 -3.20
N ALA A 43 -5.02 -11.12 -2.55
CA ALA A 43 -3.79 -11.55 -1.88
C ALA A 43 -2.63 -11.55 -2.88
N GLY A 44 -1.49 -11.04 -2.43
CA GLY A 44 -0.30 -10.87 -3.28
C GLY A 44 -0.14 -9.49 -3.86
N ASP A 45 -1.19 -8.68 -3.91
CA ASP A 45 -1.08 -7.30 -4.38
C ASP A 45 -0.21 -6.49 -3.41
N VAL A 46 0.64 -5.62 -3.96
CA VAL A 46 1.38 -4.64 -3.17
C VAL A 46 0.58 -3.35 -3.19
N VAL A 47 0.28 -2.82 -2.02
CA VAL A 47 -0.61 -1.67 -1.87
C VAL A 47 0.03 -0.61 -0.99
N VAL A 48 -0.44 0.62 -1.15
CA VAL A 48 -0.18 1.69 -0.19
C VAL A 48 -1.45 1.86 0.63
N VAL A 49 -1.29 1.83 1.94
CA VAL A 49 -2.39 1.99 2.90
C VAL A 49 -2.07 3.10 3.87
N ARG A 50 -3.09 3.69 4.45
CA ARG A 50 -2.92 4.64 5.55
C ARG A 50 -2.54 3.85 6.80
N ASP A 51 -1.55 4.36 7.55
CA ASP A 51 -1.10 3.72 8.78
C ASP A 51 -2.21 3.79 9.84
N PRO A 52 -2.71 2.66 10.35
CA PRO A 52 -3.77 2.68 11.34
C PRO A 52 -3.39 3.35 12.65
N GLU A 53 -2.11 3.38 12.97
CA GLU A 53 -1.61 3.95 14.24
C GLU A 53 -1.08 5.37 14.07
N ALA A 54 -0.95 5.84 12.84
CA ALA A 54 -0.49 7.20 12.54
C ALA A 54 -1.12 7.65 11.21
N PRO A 55 -2.38 8.13 11.23
CA PRO A 55 -3.14 8.38 10.01
C PRO A 55 -2.52 9.34 9.00
N GLU A 56 -1.56 10.17 9.43
CA GLU A 56 -0.81 11.05 8.55
C GLU A 56 0.29 10.34 7.76
N ARG A 57 0.55 9.08 8.07
CA ARG A 57 1.57 8.27 7.40
C ARG A 57 0.96 7.26 6.45
N PHE A 58 1.78 6.85 5.48
CA PHE A 58 1.42 5.79 4.55
C PHE A 58 2.39 4.63 4.67
N LEU A 59 1.88 3.43 4.49
CA LEU A 59 2.67 2.20 4.49
C LEU A 59 2.56 1.52 3.15
N VAL A 60 3.66 0.92 2.69
CA VAL A 60 3.65 0.04 1.51
C VAL A 60 3.76 -1.38 2.04
N LYS A 61 2.78 -2.21 1.71
CA LYS A 61 2.70 -3.58 2.22
C LYS A 61 2.12 -4.51 1.15
N ARG A 62 2.23 -5.80 1.41
CA ARG A 62 1.63 -6.83 0.55
C ARG A 62 0.34 -7.33 1.20
N ILE A 63 -0.70 -7.49 0.41
CA ILE A 63 -1.95 -8.07 0.90
C ILE A 63 -1.71 -9.56 1.17
N PHE A 64 -1.97 -9.98 2.39
CA PHE A 64 -1.91 -11.37 2.80
C PHE A 64 -3.26 -12.06 2.65
N ASP A 65 -4.33 -11.37 3.05
CA ASP A 65 -5.68 -11.92 2.99
C ASP A 65 -6.69 -10.80 2.79
N VAL A 66 -7.81 -11.13 2.17
CA VAL A 66 -8.88 -10.19 1.85
C VAL A 66 -10.20 -10.75 2.35
N ASP A 67 -10.93 -9.91 3.05
CA ASP A 67 -12.29 -10.15 3.49
C ASP A 67 -13.19 -9.12 2.79
N ARG A 68 -14.49 -9.14 3.05
CA ARG A 68 -15.46 -8.25 2.40
C ARG A 68 -15.18 -6.77 2.62
N SER A 69 -14.69 -6.41 3.81
CA SER A 69 -14.53 -5.02 4.21
C SER A 69 -13.13 -4.67 4.69
N ARG A 70 -12.25 -5.67 4.81
CA ARG A 70 -10.93 -5.47 5.41
C ARG A 70 -9.88 -6.30 4.69
N ILE A 71 -8.62 -5.89 4.85
CA ILE A 71 -7.47 -6.66 4.37
C ILE A 71 -6.49 -6.85 5.50
N GLU A 72 -5.74 -7.93 5.44
CA GLU A 72 -4.57 -8.13 6.26
C GLU A 72 -3.35 -7.91 5.39
N VAL A 73 -2.40 -7.14 5.88
CA VAL A 73 -1.19 -6.79 5.14
C VAL A 73 0.04 -7.26 5.89
N VAL A 74 1.08 -7.61 5.13
CA VAL A 74 2.37 -8.03 5.67
C VAL A 74 3.49 -7.36 4.88
N GLY A 75 4.60 -7.14 5.54
CA GLY A 75 5.82 -6.74 4.86
C GLY A 75 6.58 -7.96 4.37
N ASP A 76 7.21 -7.86 3.22
CA ASP A 76 8.00 -8.96 2.65
C ASP A 76 9.23 -9.30 3.52
N ASN A 77 9.69 -8.35 4.31
CA ASN A 77 10.78 -8.55 5.26
C ASN A 77 10.20 -8.80 6.65
N GLU A 78 9.86 -10.05 6.93
CA GLU A 78 9.14 -10.43 8.15
C GLU A 78 9.74 -9.87 9.44
N GLY A 79 11.04 -9.96 9.59
CA GLY A 79 11.71 -9.53 10.81
C GLY A 79 11.78 -8.01 10.99
N ARG A 80 11.39 -7.26 9.98
CA ARG A 80 11.52 -5.80 9.94
C ARG A 80 10.24 -5.11 9.50
N SER A 81 9.10 -5.71 9.76
CA SER A 81 7.82 -5.16 9.31
C SER A 81 6.85 -4.99 10.47
N ARG A 82 6.31 -3.79 10.60
CA ARG A 82 5.15 -3.52 11.44
C ARG A 82 3.93 -3.54 10.52
N ASP A 83 3.09 -4.51 10.70
CA ASP A 83 1.97 -4.78 9.79
C ASP A 83 0.77 -5.38 10.54
N SER A 84 -0.13 -6.07 9.82
CA SER A 84 -1.36 -6.61 10.43
C SER A 84 -1.10 -7.60 11.57
N ARG A 85 0.09 -8.20 11.63
CA ARG A 85 0.47 -9.03 12.78
C ARG A 85 0.56 -8.22 14.07
N THR A 86 0.77 -6.91 13.95
CA THR A 86 0.85 -5.99 15.08
C THR A 86 -0.44 -5.20 15.27
N PHE A 87 -0.95 -4.57 14.22
CA PHE A 87 -2.08 -3.63 14.34
C PHE A 87 -3.42 -4.18 13.83
N GLY A 88 -3.43 -5.41 13.35
CA GLY A 88 -4.67 -6.05 12.89
C GLY A 88 -5.07 -5.70 11.46
N PRO A 89 -6.26 -6.14 11.04
CA PRO A 89 -6.75 -5.86 9.70
C PRO A 89 -7.00 -4.39 9.45
N ILE A 90 -6.91 -3.99 8.18
CA ILE A 90 -7.13 -2.61 7.74
C ILE A 90 -8.43 -2.55 6.94
N PRO A 91 -9.30 -1.56 7.23
CA PRO A 91 -10.49 -1.35 6.40
C PRO A 91 -10.12 -1.05 4.95
N LEU A 92 -10.92 -1.52 4.01
CA LEU A 92 -10.66 -1.29 2.58
C LEU A 92 -10.61 0.20 2.23
N GLU A 93 -11.35 1.04 2.96
CA GLU A 93 -11.36 2.50 2.74
C GLU A 93 -10.00 3.14 2.98
N GLU A 94 -9.13 2.46 3.71
CA GLU A 94 -7.79 2.98 4.01
C GLU A 94 -6.75 2.58 2.97
N VAL A 95 -7.14 1.81 1.96
CA VAL A 95 -6.25 1.47 0.85
C VAL A 95 -6.22 2.66 -0.11
N ILE A 96 -5.03 3.22 -0.29
CA ILE A 96 -4.83 4.36 -1.20
C ILE A 96 -4.82 3.87 -2.65
N GLY A 97 -4.16 2.76 -2.91
CA GLY A 97 -4.12 2.18 -4.23
C GLY A 97 -3.14 1.01 -4.33
N LYS A 98 -3.07 0.47 -5.54
CA LYS A 98 -2.20 -0.65 -5.84
C LYS A 98 -0.88 -0.14 -6.43
N VAL A 99 0.24 -0.69 -5.99
CA VAL A 99 1.53 -0.40 -6.60
C VAL A 99 1.55 -0.96 -8.01
N TRP A 100 1.79 -0.08 -8.97
CA TRP A 100 1.78 -0.41 -10.38
C TRP A 100 3.19 -0.53 -10.94
N ILE A 101 4.06 0.39 -10.57
CA ILE A 101 5.44 0.44 -11.07
C ILE A 101 6.38 0.73 -9.91
N ARG A 102 7.52 0.05 -9.89
CA ARG A 102 8.62 0.38 -9.01
C ARG A 102 9.68 1.13 -9.79
N LEU A 103 10.13 2.25 -9.24
CA LEU A 103 11.24 3.02 -9.78
C LEU A 103 12.40 2.92 -8.79
N ARG A 104 13.48 2.31 -9.23
CA ARG A 104 14.65 2.17 -8.39
C ARG A 104 15.32 3.52 -8.20
N ARG A 105 15.88 3.66 -7.02
CA ARG A 105 16.67 4.81 -6.65
C ARG A 105 17.84 5.05 -7.61
#